data_1d6407e84fe909fedc8f31030b9b71ba
#
_entry.id   1d6407e84fe909fedc8f31030b9b71ba
#
_cell.length_a   1.000
_cell.length_b   1.000
_cell.length_c   1.000
_cell.angle_alpha   90.00
_cell.angle_beta   90.00
_cell.angle_gamma   90.00
#
_symmetry.space_group_name_H-M   'P 1'
#
loop_
_entity.id
_entity.type
_entity.pdbx_description
1 polymer ?
#
loop_
_entity_poly.entity_id
_entity_poly.type
_entity_poly.pdbx_seq_one_letter_code
_entity_poly.pdbx_strand_id
1 'polypeptide(L)'
;RYQPSKKELSVIWRNTNHFIDTYITHTKPVHSYREFLFCAQKGKYDAYVVGSDQCWRPCYNSFLSSMFLDFTERKNVKRLSYAASFGTDKWEFTPQQTDVCATLLQKFDLVTVREDSGVSLCNEHLGVMAIHVLDPTMLLRKEDYISLINVEKEPKSSGTLFNYILDPDPKKTSYILKVAEAKGLKPFQVLPKCQAENRTRKDVKTRIEDCVFPGVTTWLRAFMDADMVIVDSFHGMVFSIIFNK
;
A
#
# COMPACT_ATOMS: atom_id res chain seq x y z
N ARG A 1 6.68 17.20 13.98
CA ARG A 1 6.25 16.97 12.59
C ARG A 1 4.98 17.77 12.30
N TYR A 2 4.93 18.57 11.23
CA TYR A 2 3.74 19.34 10.86
C TYR A 2 2.62 18.41 10.37
N GLN A 3 1.43 18.59 10.91
CA GLN A 3 0.22 17.91 10.43
C GLN A 3 -0.59 18.87 9.55
N PRO A 4 -0.70 18.60 8.24
CA PRO A 4 -1.48 19.43 7.34
C PRO A 4 -2.98 19.38 7.69
N SER A 5 -3.67 20.50 7.45
CA SER A 5 -5.14 20.60 7.55
C SER A 5 -5.82 19.71 6.50
N LYS A 6 -7.13 19.42 6.68
CA LYS A 6 -7.93 18.68 5.69
C LYS A 6 -7.86 19.29 4.28
N LYS A 7 -7.88 20.62 4.17
CA LYS A 7 -7.75 21.33 2.89
C LYS A 7 -6.37 21.14 2.26
N GLU A 8 -5.31 21.21 3.05
CA GLU A 8 -3.95 20.96 2.57
C GLU A 8 -3.75 19.50 2.16
N LEU A 9 -4.31 18.55 2.93
CA LEU A 9 -4.27 17.12 2.58
C LEU A 9 -5.02 16.85 1.28
N SER A 10 -6.15 17.50 1.00
CA SER A 10 -6.86 17.31 -0.27
C SER A 10 -6.04 17.78 -1.48
N VAL A 11 -5.19 18.79 -1.32
CA VAL A 11 -4.25 19.23 -2.38
C VAL A 11 -3.10 18.22 -2.50
N ILE A 12 -2.48 17.83 -1.37
CA ILE A 12 -1.32 16.93 -1.34
C ILE A 12 -1.65 15.58 -1.98
N TRP A 13 -2.85 15.05 -1.74
CA TRP A 13 -3.30 13.74 -2.21
C TRP A 13 -4.20 13.80 -3.45
N ARG A 14 -4.31 14.94 -4.12
CA ARG A 14 -5.27 15.15 -5.22
C ARG A 14 -5.16 14.10 -6.33
N ASN A 15 -3.93 13.72 -6.72
CA ASN A 15 -3.73 12.73 -7.78
C ASN A 15 -4.07 11.31 -7.33
N THR A 16 -3.77 10.97 -6.06
CA THR A 16 -4.18 9.70 -5.47
C THR A 16 -5.70 9.63 -5.33
N ASN A 17 -6.34 10.71 -4.86
CA ASN A 17 -7.79 10.79 -4.75
C ASN A 17 -8.45 10.69 -6.13
N HIS A 18 -7.92 11.38 -7.15
CA HIS A 18 -8.39 11.24 -8.52
C HIS A 18 -8.40 9.78 -8.99
N PHE A 19 -7.29 9.05 -8.76
CA PHE A 19 -7.20 7.63 -9.11
C PHE A 19 -8.23 6.78 -8.37
N ILE A 20 -8.38 7.01 -7.06
CA ILE A 20 -9.36 6.28 -6.24
C ILE A 20 -10.77 6.56 -6.74
N ASP A 21 -11.14 7.84 -6.91
CA ASP A 21 -12.48 8.25 -7.32
C ASP A 21 -12.83 7.77 -8.74
N THR A 22 -11.83 7.61 -9.61
CA THR A 22 -12.03 7.22 -11.01
C THR A 22 -12.11 5.70 -11.19
N TYR A 23 -11.24 4.94 -10.50
CA TYR A 23 -11.03 3.52 -10.78
C TYR A 23 -11.49 2.57 -9.67
N ILE A 24 -11.76 3.08 -8.46
CA ILE A 24 -12.06 2.23 -7.31
C ILE A 24 -13.47 2.53 -6.80
N THR A 25 -14.35 1.54 -6.82
CA THR A 25 -15.64 1.66 -6.15
C THR A 25 -15.42 1.66 -4.64
N HIS A 26 -15.77 2.74 -3.98
CA HIS A 26 -15.54 2.91 -2.55
C HIS A 26 -16.73 3.59 -1.85
N THR A 27 -16.79 3.43 -0.54
CA THR A 27 -17.73 4.16 0.31
C THR A 27 -17.28 5.61 0.45
N LYS A 28 -18.16 6.47 0.98
CA LYS A 28 -17.72 7.81 1.42
C LYS A 28 -16.62 7.68 2.47
N PRO A 29 -15.69 8.67 2.57
CA PRO A 29 -14.68 8.68 3.60
C PRO A 29 -15.29 8.52 5.00
N VAL A 30 -14.72 7.62 5.78
CA VAL A 30 -15.15 7.32 7.15
C VAL A 30 -14.15 7.97 8.10
N HIS A 31 -14.64 8.76 9.05
CA HIS A 31 -13.78 9.57 9.95
C HIS A 31 -13.82 9.11 11.42
N SER A 32 -14.60 8.08 11.72
CA SER A 32 -14.68 7.51 13.06
C SER A 32 -15.02 6.02 13.02
N TYR A 33 -14.65 5.29 14.07
CA TYR A 33 -15.02 3.89 14.20
C TYR A 33 -16.55 3.67 14.19
N ARG A 34 -17.33 4.61 14.73
CA ARG A 34 -18.80 4.56 14.70
C ARG A 34 -19.34 4.68 13.28
N GLU A 35 -18.79 5.58 12.46
CA GLU A 35 -19.16 5.69 11.05
C GLU A 35 -18.77 4.42 10.28
N PHE A 36 -17.59 3.87 10.56
CA PHE A 36 -17.14 2.60 9.98
C PHE A 36 -18.13 1.47 10.29
N LEU A 37 -18.50 1.26 11.55
CA LEU A 37 -19.49 0.26 11.94
C LEU A 37 -20.82 0.46 11.23
N PHE A 38 -21.29 1.69 11.14
CA PHE A 38 -22.54 2.01 10.44
C PHE A 38 -22.47 1.65 8.95
N CYS A 39 -21.39 2.01 8.26
CA CYS A 39 -21.18 1.68 6.85
C CYS A 39 -21.09 0.16 6.64
N ALA A 40 -20.31 -0.52 7.46
CA ALA A 40 -20.12 -1.96 7.37
C ALA A 40 -21.43 -2.74 7.59
N GLN A 41 -22.21 -2.36 8.60
CA GLN A 41 -23.47 -3.06 8.93
C GLN A 41 -24.60 -2.73 7.95
N LYS A 42 -24.68 -1.48 7.47
CA LYS A 42 -25.72 -1.03 6.54
C LYS A 42 -25.56 -1.63 5.14
N GLY A 43 -24.33 -1.94 4.74
CA GLY A 43 -23.99 -2.37 3.38
C GLY A 43 -24.60 -3.71 2.96
N LYS A 44 -25.10 -4.54 3.89
CA LYS A 44 -25.68 -5.88 3.63
C LYS A 44 -24.80 -6.75 2.71
N TYR A 45 -23.48 -6.68 2.93
CA TYR A 45 -22.53 -7.47 2.14
C TYR A 45 -22.68 -8.96 2.46
N ASP A 46 -22.48 -9.82 1.46
CA ASP A 46 -22.45 -11.28 1.60
C ASP A 46 -21.07 -11.78 2.05
N ALA A 47 -20.04 -10.99 1.80
CA ALA A 47 -18.66 -11.28 2.19
C ALA A 47 -17.90 -10.02 2.60
N TYR A 48 -16.96 -10.20 3.51
CA TYR A 48 -15.92 -9.23 3.83
C TYR A 48 -14.57 -9.85 3.51
N VAL A 49 -13.73 -9.10 2.81
CA VAL A 49 -12.37 -9.48 2.48
C VAL A 49 -11.42 -8.45 3.07
N VAL A 50 -10.50 -8.86 3.91
CA VAL A 50 -9.44 -8.01 4.45
C VAL A 50 -8.13 -8.32 3.73
N GLY A 51 -7.39 -7.28 3.38
CA GLY A 51 -6.11 -7.34 2.64
C GLY A 51 -6.14 -6.39 1.45
N SER A 52 -5.09 -6.27 0.71
CA SER A 52 -3.78 -6.83 1.00
C SER A 52 -2.94 -5.90 1.90
N ASP A 53 -1.62 -5.94 1.74
CA ASP A 53 -0.65 -5.12 2.46
C ASP A 53 -0.62 -5.37 3.97
N GLN A 54 0.11 -4.56 4.73
CA GLN A 54 0.41 -4.75 6.16
C GLN A 54 -0.81 -4.47 7.06
N CYS A 55 -2.00 -4.94 6.65
CA CYS A 55 -3.24 -4.74 7.40
C CYS A 55 -3.24 -5.46 8.77
N TRP A 56 -2.41 -6.49 8.95
CA TRP A 56 -2.26 -7.21 10.21
C TRP A 56 -1.02 -6.81 11.01
N ARG A 57 -0.40 -5.68 10.68
CA ARG A 57 0.71 -5.15 11.47
C ARG A 57 0.22 -4.17 12.54
N PRO A 58 0.44 -4.45 13.85
CA PRO A 58 -0.14 -3.65 14.94
C PRO A 58 0.28 -2.17 14.91
N CYS A 59 1.54 -1.87 14.57
CA CYS A 59 2.05 -0.50 14.57
C CYS A 59 1.40 0.41 13.50
N TYR A 60 0.73 -0.15 12.50
CA TYR A 60 0.04 0.60 11.45
C TYR A 60 -1.46 0.71 11.65
N ASN A 61 -2.04 -0.08 12.59
CA ASN A 61 -3.49 -0.16 12.76
C ASN A 61 -3.91 0.14 14.19
N SER A 62 -4.41 1.35 14.45
CA SER A 62 -4.95 1.74 15.74
C SER A 62 -6.20 0.94 16.15
N PHE A 63 -6.91 0.37 15.18
CA PHE A 63 -8.09 -0.49 15.35
C PHE A 63 -7.80 -1.88 14.77
N LEU A 64 -6.78 -2.53 15.29
CA LEU A 64 -6.29 -3.82 14.77
C LEU A 64 -7.39 -4.87 14.65
N SER A 65 -8.30 -4.97 15.64
CA SER A 65 -9.39 -5.94 15.63
C SER A 65 -10.34 -5.78 14.44
N SER A 66 -10.49 -4.57 13.92
CA SER A 66 -11.31 -4.35 12.71
C SER A 66 -10.71 -5.00 11.46
N MET A 67 -9.38 -5.17 11.42
CA MET A 67 -8.68 -5.93 10.37
C MET A 67 -8.84 -7.45 10.55
N PHE A 68 -9.44 -7.87 11.64
CA PHE A 68 -9.90 -9.24 11.91
C PHE A 68 -11.43 -9.34 11.90
N LEU A 69 -12.12 -8.35 11.29
CA LEU A 69 -13.56 -8.32 11.05
C LEU A 69 -14.40 -8.45 12.34
N ASP A 70 -13.98 -7.82 13.44
CA ASP A 70 -14.67 -7.83 14.74
C ASP A 70 -16.07 -7.20 14.69
N PHE A 71 -16.33 -6.38 13.68
CA PHE A 71 -17.57 -5.62 13.50
C PHE A 71 -18.73 -6.44 12.93
N THR A 72 -18.50 -7.67 12.49
CA THR A 72 -19.57 -8.49 11.90
C THR A 72 -19.92 -9.67 12.80
N GLU A 73 -21.15 -9.68 13.31
CA GLU A 73 -21.74 -10.79 14.08
C GLU A 73 -22.66 -11.68 13.23
N ARG A 74 -22.92 -11.30 11.97
CA ARG A 74 -23.84 -12.03 11.09
C ARG A 74 -23.29 -13.42 10.75
N LYS A 75 -24.10 -14.46 11.02
CA LYS A 75 -23.71 -15.86 10.81
C LYS A 75 -23.55 -16.24 9.33
N ASN A 76 -24.25 -15.55 8.43
CA ASN A 76 -24.30 -15.89 6.99
C ASN A 76 -23.41 -14.98 6.13
N VAL A 77 -22.40 -14.37 6.71
CA VAL A 77 -21.45 -13.51 5.98
C VAL A 77 -20.13 -14.23 5.90
N LYS A 78 -19.56 -14.32 4.70
CA LYS A 78 -18.23 -14.87 4.49
C LYS A 78 -17.16 -13.92 5.01
N ARG A 79 -16.17 -14.46 5.70
CA ARG A 79 -15.01 -13.73 6.21
C ARG A 79 -13.74 -14.29 5.57
N LEU A 80 -13.05 -13.45 4.86
CA LEU A 80 -11.89 -13.87 4.07
C LEU A 80 -10.72 -12.92 4.31
N SER A 81 -9.49 -13.43 4.28
CA SER A 81 -8.35 -12.56 4.01
C SER A 81 -7.76 -12.89 2.64
N TYR A 82 -7.32 -11.86 1.92
CA TYR A 82 -6.60 -12.02 0.68
C TYR A 82 -5.25 -11.33 0.75
N ALA A 83 -4.17 -12.13 0.73
CA ALA A 83 -2.80 -11.64 0.79
C ALA A 83 -2.57 -10.64 1.95
N ALA A 84 -3.22 -10.86 3.10
CA ALA A 84 -2.98 -10.06 4.29
C ALA A 84 -1.53 -10.22 4.75
N SER A 85 -0.92 -9.16 5.27
CA SER A 85 0.50 -9.16 5.62
C SER A 85 0.72 -8.67 7.05
N PHE A 86 1.64 -9.33 7.74
CA PHE A 86 2.20 -8.86 9.01
C PHE A 86 3.35 -7.87 8.78
N GLY A 87 3.94 -7.85 7.57
CA GLY A 87 5.04 -6.97 7.20
C GLY A 87 6.37 -7.28 7.88
N THR A 88 6.45 -8.37 8.64
CA THR A 88 7.62 -8.85 9.37
C THR A 88 7.48 -10.35 9.64
N ASP A 89 8.59 -11.02 9.87
CA ASP A 89 8.68 -12.41 10.33
C ASP A 89 8.62 -12.53 11.87
N LYS A 90 8.51 -11.40 12.59
CA LYS A 90 8.44 -11.37 14.05
C LYS A 90 7.02 -11.13 14.51
N TRP A 91 6.66 -11.76 15.63
CA TRP A 91 5.38 -11.52 16.29
C TRP A 91 5.41 -10.20 17.05
N GLU A 92 4.62 -9.21 16.60
CA GLU A 92 4.57 -7.85 17.17
C GLU A 92 3.30 -7.59 18.02
N PHE A 93 2.43 -8.57 18.18
CA PHE A 93 1.18 -8.42 18.95
C PHE A 93 1.44 -8.56 20.44
N THR A 94 0.70 -7.78 21.26
CA THR A 94 0.63 -8.01 22.69
C THR A 94 -0.15 -9.30 22.99
N PRO A 95 0.01 -9.94 24.17
CA PRO A 95 -0.77 -11.13 24.52
C PRO A 95 -2.28 -10.91 24.38
N GLN A 96 -2.80 -9.77 24.82
CA GLN A 96 -4.22 -9.43 24.68
C GLN A 96 -4.67 -9.30 23.21
N GLN A 97 -3.84 -8.67 22.36
CA GLN A 97 -4.11 -8.60 20.92
C GLN A 97 -4.10 -9.99 20.29
N THR A 98 -3.17 -10.85 20.70
CA THR A 98 -3.08 -12.23 20.23
C THR A 98 -4.37 -13.00 20.52
N ASP A 99 -4.85 -12.99 21.76
CA ASP A 99 -6.05 -13.71 22.19
C ASP A 99 -7.30 -13.25 21.44
N VAL A 100 -7.46 -11.92 21.29
CA VAL A 100 -8.59 -11.33 20.56
C VAL A 100 -8.53 -11.69 19.07
N CYS A 101 -7.38 -11.49 18.44
CA CYS A 101 -7.23 -11.75 17.00
C CYS A 101 -7.32 -13.25 16.68
N ALA A 102 -6.79 -14.13 17.52
CA ALA A 102 -6.94 -15.58 17.36
C ALA A 102 -8.43 -15.99 17.38
N THR A 103 -9.18 -15.49 18.37
CA THR A 103 -10.63 -15.78 18.48
C THR A 103 -11.41 -15.26 17.26
N LEU A 104 -11.02 -14.12 16.69
CA LEU A 104 -11.68 -13.55 15.53
C LEU A 104 -11.30 -14.31 14.25
N LEU A 105 -10.02 -14.66 14.08
CA LEU A 105 -9.54 -15.32 12.88
C LEU A 105 -10.09 -16.73 12.69
N GLN A 106 -10.39 -17.45 13.79
CA GLN A 106 -11.08 -18.75 13.74
C GLN A 106 -12.48 -18.68 13.13
N LYS A 107 -13.06 -17.47 12.98
CA LYS A 107 -14.36 -17.27 12.32
C LYS A 107 -14.23 -17.04 10.81
N PHE A 108 -13.02 -17.03 10.28
CA PHE A 108 -12.80 -16.83 8.85
C PHE A 108 -13.06 -18.13 8.07
N ASP A 109 -13.70 -17.99 6.92
CA ASP A 109 -13.93 -19.10 5.98
C ASP A 109 -12.65 -19.45 5.21
N LEU A 110 -11.76 -18.46 4.98
CA LEU A 110 -10.48 -18.64 4.31
C LEU A 110 -9.48 -17.59 4.81
N VAL A 111 -8.30 -18.06 5.14
CA VAL A 111 -7.18 -17.20 5.56
C VAL A 111 -6.06 -17.33 4.56
N THR A 112 -5.72 -16.21 3.88
CA THR A 112 -4.56 -16.17 3.00
C THR A 112 -3.65 -15.00 3.37
N VAL A 113 -2.35 -15.22 3.24
CA VAL A 113 -1.29 -14.26 3.58
C VAL A 113 -0.33 -14.08 2.41
N ARG A 114 0.37 -12.96 2.39
CA ARG A 114 1.26 -12.56 1.30
C ARG A 114 2.68 -13.13 1.40
N GLU A 115 3.09 -13.55 2.59
CA GLU A 115 4.43 -14.07 2.87
C GLU A 115 4.42 -15.41 3.60
N ASP A 116 5.43 -16.25 3.35
CA ASP A 116 5.60 -17.55 4.00
C ASP A 116 5.66 -17.44 5.52
N SER A 117 6.37 -16.42 6.03
CA SER A 117 6.42 -16.12 7.47
C SER A 117 5.03 -15.91 8.06
N GLY A 118 4.11 -15.29 7.29
CA GLY A 118 2.73 -15.09 7.72
C GLY A 118 1.96 -16.40 7.93
N VAL A 119 2.27 -17.46 7.15
CA VAL A 119 1.70 -18.80 7.37
C VAL A 119 2.14 -19.35 8.73
N SER A 120 3.44 -19.25 9.04
CA SER A 120 3.99 -19.68 10.32
C SER A 120 3.39 -18.87 11.49
N LEU A 121 3.34 -17.55 11.37
CA LEU A 121 2.76 -16.66 12.40
C LEU A 121 1.29 -16.96 12.67
N CYS A 122 0.48 -17.23 11.64
CA CYS A 122 -0.91 -17.63 11.80
C CYS A 122 -1.05 -18.94 12.57
N ASN A 123 -0.25 -19.93 12.21
CA ASN A 123 -0.30 -21.24 12.86
C ASN A 123 0.19 -21.18 14.31
N GLU A 124 1.34 -20.56 14.56
CA GLU A 124 2.00 -20.55 15.86
C GLU A 124 1.28 -19.67 16.91
N HIS A 125 0.77 -18.53 16.48
CA HIS A 125 0.23 -17.53 17.39
C HIS A 125 -1.30 -17.38 17.35
N LEU A 126 -1.93 -17.68 16.20
CA LEU A 126 -3.38 -17.51 16.04
C LEU A 126 -4.13 -18.84 15.93
N GLY A 127 -3.41 -19.96 15.86
CA GLY A 127 -3.99 -21.30 15.79
C GLY A 127 -4.82 -21.58 14.53
N VAL A 128 -4.47 -20.92 13.41
CA VAL A 128 -5.20 -21.04 12.14
C VAL A 128 -4.22 -21.35 11.01
N MET A 129 -4.61 -22.31 10.15
CA MET A 129 -3.86 -22.60 8.93
C MET A 129 -4.15 -21.53 7.88
N ALA A 130 -3.11 -20.85 7.43
CA ALA A 130 -3.18 -19.88 6.33
C ALA A 130 -2.55 -20.46 5.05
N ILE A 131 -2.94 -19.88 3.91
CA ILE A 131 -2.37 -20.21 2.61
C ILE A 131 -1.56 -19.01 2.10
N HIS A 132 -0.33 -19.26 1.66
CA HIS A 132 0.48 -18.24 1.00
C HIS A 132 -0.04 -18.00 -0.42
N VAL A 133 -0.29 -16.75 -0.77
CA VAL A 133 -0.77 -16.33 -2.09
C VAL A 133 -0.03 -15.09 -2.57
N LEU A 134 -0.06 -14.85 -3.88
CA LEU A 134 0.51 -13.65 -4.47
C LEU A 134 -0.27 -12.40 -4.06
N ASP A 135 0.44 -11.27 -3.98
CA ASP A 135 -0.21 -9.96 -3.82
C ASP A 135 -1.19 -9.71 -4.99
N PRO A 136 -2.37 -9.12 -4.75
CA PRO A 136 -3.39 -8.91 -5.80
C PRO A 136 -2.90 -8.08 -6.98
N THR A 137 -1.88 -7.25 -6.81
CA THR A 137 -1.27 -6.51 -7.94
C THR A 137 -0.66 -7.47 -8.98
N MET A 138 -0.29 -8.68 -8.62
CA MET A 138 0.24 -9.69 -9.53
C MET A 138 -0.84 -10.53 -10.25
N LEU A 139 -2.12 -10.31 -9.93
CA LEU A 139 -3.23 -10.94 -10.66
C LEU A 139 -3.54 -10.25 -11.99
N LEU A 140 -3.11 -9.00 -12.14
CA LEU A 140 -3.22 -8.25 -13.37
C LEU A 140 -1.97 -8.43 -14.22
N ARG A 141 -2.15 -8.38 -15.53
CA ARG A 141 -1.05 -8.45 -16.49
C ARG A 141 -0.44 -7.07 -16.74
N LYS A 142 0.78 -7.04 -17.23
CA LYS A 142 1.47 -5.81 -17.63
C LYS A 142 0.61 -4.92 -18.53
N GLU A 143 -0.13 -5.53 -19.48
CA GLU A 143 -0.97 -4.84 -20.44
C GLU A 143 -2.13 -4.09 -19.79
N ASP A 144 -2.66 -4.60 -18.70
CA ASP A 144 -3.74 -3.94 -17.94
C ASP A 144 -3.23 -2.63 -17.32
N TYR A 145 -2.01 -2.63 -16.79
CA TYR A 145 -1.35 -1.42 -16.25
C TYR A 145 -0.97 -0.43 -17.37
N ILE A 146 -0.50 -0.92 -18.51
CA ILE A 146 -0.22 -0.08 -19.70
C ILE A 146 -1.49 0.59 -20.20
N SER A 147 -2.62 -0.10 -20.15
CA SER A 147 -3.91 0.48 -20.53
C SER A 147 -4.29 1.67 -19.66
N LEU A 148 -4.08 1.60 -18.33
CA LEU A 148 -4.30 2.73 -17.43
C LEU A 148 -3.38 3.92 -17.76
N ILE A 149 -2.10 3.67 -18.01
CA ILE A 149 -1.13 4.71 -18.42
C ILE A 149 -1.60 5.43 -19.68
N ASN A 150 -2.11 4.69 -20.67
CA ASN A 150 -2.58 5.23 -21.93
C ASN A 150 -3.88 6.02 -21.79
N VAL A 151 -4.82 5.55 -20.98
CA VAL A 151 -6.08 6.26 -20.69
C VAL A 151 -5.81 7.63 -20.06
N GLU A 152 -4.91 7.70 -19.10
CA GLU A 152 -4.51 8.94 -18.43
C GLU A 152 -3.55 9.80 -19.27
N LYS A 153 -3.13 9.30 -20.44
CA LYS A 153 -2.20 10.00 -21.35
C LYS A 153 -0.92 10.47 -20.66
N GLU A 154 -0.41 9.63 -19.75
CA GLU A 154 0.78 9.97 -18.99
C GLU A 154 1.99 10.31 -19.89
N PRO A 155 2.66 11.42 -19.64
CA PRO A 155 3.83 11.81 -20.42
C PRO A 155 4.99 10.83 -20.16
N LYS A 156 5.94 10.79 -21.11
CA LYS A 156 7.18 10.02 -20.93
C LYS A 156 7.96 10.50 -19.70
N SER A 157 8.58 9.54 -19.02
CA SER A 157 9.46 9.80 -17.89
C SER A 157 10.68 10.65 -18.28
N SER A 158 11.23 11.37 -17.31
CA SER A 158 12.35 12.32 -17.54
C SER A 158 13.73 11.66 -17.63
N GLY A 159 13.82 10.36 -17.37
CA GLY A 159 15.07 9.61 -17.31
C GLY A 159 14.89 8.15 -17.66
N THR A 160 15.97 7.37 -17.48
CA THR A 160 16.05 5.95 -17.86
C THR A 160 16.43 5.02 -16.70
N LEU A 161 16.88 5.57 -15.55
CA LEU A 161 17.07 4.83 -14.31
C LEU A 161 16.05 5.30 -13.29
N PHE A 162 14.97 4.53 -13.13
CA PHE A 162 13.96 4.83 -12.12
C PHE A 162 14.44 4.39 -10.74
N ASN A 163 14.53 5.33 -9.80
CA ASN A 163 14.82 5.00 -8.41
C ASN A 163 13.62 5.35 -7.52
N TYR A 164 13.09 4.36 -6.83
CA TYR A 164 11.96 4.51 -5.90
C TYR A 164 12.38 4.03 -4.53
N ILE A 165 13.00 4.95 -3.78
CA ILE A 165 13.56 4.72 -2.45
C ILE A 165 12.68 5.41 -1.43
N LEU A 166 12.02 4.62 -0.57
CA LEU A 166 11.13 5.10 0.49
C LEU A 166 11.89 5.39 1.79
N ASP A 167 13.02 4.72 2.00
CA ASP A 167 13.92 4.94 3.13
C ASP A 167 15.25 5.54 2.60
N PRO A 168 15.30 6.88 2.40
CA PRO A 168 16.45 7.55 1.80
C PRO A 168 17.66 7.52 2.73
N ASP A 169 18.78 7.08 2.18
CA ASP A 169 20.09 7.00 2.83
C ASP A 169 21.17 7.58 1.90
N PRO A 170 22.16 8.34 2.39
CA PRO A 170 23.26 8.84 1.58
C PRO A 170 24.04 7.75 0.82
N LYS A 171 24.17 6.55 1.41
CA LYS A 171 24.82 5.42 0.75
C LYS A 171 24.00 4.92 -0.45
N LYS A 172 22.65 4.77 -0.29
CA LYS A 172 21.75 4.43 -1.37
C LYS A 172 21.83 5.45 -2.51
N THR A 173 21.80 6.74 -2.18
CA THR A 173 21.94 7.82 -3.16
C THR A 173 23.28 7.74 -3.91
N SER A 174 24.39 7.57 -3.19
CA SER A 174 25.71 7.41 -3.81
C SER A 174 25.78 6.18 -4.72
N TYR A 175 25.17 5.07 -4.30
CA TYR A 175 25.11 3.85 -5.12
C TYR A 175 24.33 4.08 -6.41
N ILE A 176 23.17 4.71 -6.35
CA ILE A 176 22.34 5.03 -7.53
C ILE A 176 23.12 5.87 -8.53
N LEU A 177 23.84 6.91 -8.07
CA LEU A 177 24.64 7.77 -8.94
C LEU A 177 25.78 7.00 -9.61
N LYS A 178 26.48 6.14 -8.87
CA LYS A 178 27.54 5.27 -9.43
C LYS A 178 27.01 4.32 -10.49
N VAL A 179 25.85 3.71 -10.25
CA VAL A 179 25.22 2.82 -11.24
C VAL A 179 24.79 3.60 -12.48
N ALA A 180 24.21 4.80 -12.30
CA ALA A 180 23.81 5.67 -13.37
C ALA A 180 25.00 6.04 -14.27
N GLU A 181 26.10 6.48 -13.67
CA GLU A 181 27.34 6.83 -14.38
C GLU A 181 27.93 5.62 -15.13
N ALA A 182 28.11 4.49 -14.44
CA ALA A 182 28.70 3.29 -15.00
C ALA A 182 27.91 2.71 -16.19
N LYS A 183 26.59 2.95 -16.23
CA LYS A 183 25.70 2.44 -17.28
C LYS A 183 25.24 3.52 -18.28
N GLY A 184 25.67 4.75 -18.12
CA GLY A 184 25.22 5.86 -18.97
C GLY A 184 23.73 6.16 -18.85
N LEU A 185 23.11 5.89 -17.71
CA LEU A 185 21.69 6.06 -17.45
C LEU A 185 21.40 7.40 -16.79
N LYS A 186 20.20 7.94 -17.04
CA LYS A 186 19.74 9.18 -16.41
C LYS A 186 18.80 8.86 -15.23
N PRO A 187 19.21 9.09 -13.97
CA PRO A 187 18.39 8.80 -12.81
C PRO A 187 17.21 9.77 -12.69
N PHE A 188 16.05 9.25 -12.26
CA PHE A 188 14.85 10.03 -11.95
C PHE A 188 14.01 9.36 -10.86
N GLN A 189 13.12 10.15 -10.25
CA GLN A 189 12.22 9.72 -9.19
C GLN A 189 10.79 10.15 -9.47
N VAL A 190 9.83 9.41 -8.91
CA VAL A 190 8.40 9.74 -8.91
C VAL A 190 7.95 9.82 -7.45
N LEU A 191 8.39 10.87 -6.77
CA LEU A 191 8.09 11.19 -5.37
C LEU A 191 7.82 12.69 -5.24
N PRO A 192 7.10 13.16 -4.21
CA PRO A 192 7.00 14.58 -3.91
C PRO A 192 8.39 15.17 -3.66
N LYS A 193 8.65 16.41 -4.10
CA LYS A 193 9.89 17.12 -3.80
C LYS A 193 10.06 17.35 -2.30
N CYS A 194 8.95 17.64 -1.59
CA CYS A 194 8.89 17.74 -0.14
C CYS A 194 8.25 16.48 0.44
N GLN A 195 9.08 15.51 0.82
CA GLN A 195 8.62 14.24 1.39
C GLN A 195 8.02 14.42 2.79
N ALA A 196 7.12 13.51 3.17
CA ALA A 196 6.34 13.61 4.40
C ALA A 196 7.19 13.65 5.69
N GLU A 197 8.34 12.94 5.71
CA GLU A 197 9.26 12.88 6.85
C GLU A 197 9.87 14.22 7.17
N ASN A 198 10.23 15.01 6.15
CA ASN A 198 10.95 16.27 6.25
C ASN A 198 10.06 17.50 6.00
N ARG A 199 8.76 17.31 5.80
CA ARG A 199 7.81 18.36 5.48
C ARG A 199 7.57 19.29 6.66
N THR A 200 7.87 20.58 6.47
CA THR A 200 7.61 21.63 7.46
C THR A 200 6.28 22.36 7.17
N ARG A 201 5.79 23.11 8.18
CA ARG A 201 4.65 24.03 8.00
C ARG A 201 4.94 25.07 6.92
N LYS A 202 6.17 25.55 6.83
CA LYS A 202 6.61 26.52 5.82
C LYS A 202 6.47 25.92 4.42
N ASP A 203 6.95 24.70 4.20
CA ASP A 203 6.85 24.02 2.90
C ASP A 203 5.41 23.90 2.43
N VAL A 204 4.50 23.45 3.31
CA VAL A 204 3.08 23.31 2.95
C VAL A 204 2.44 24.66 2.66
N LYS A 205 2.77 25.72 3.39
CA LYS A 205 2.19 27.05 3.18
C LYS A 205 2.73 27.79 1.96
N THR A 206 4.01 27.62 1.63
CA THR A 206 4.66 28.37 0.56
C THR A 206 4.90 27.58 -0.71
N ARG A 207 4.92 26.25 -0.62
CA ARG A 207 5.28 25.34 -1.72
C ARG A 207 4.44 24.07 -1.70
N ILE A 208 3.12 24.19 -1.49
CA ILE A 208 2.23 23.02 -1.35
C ILE A 208 2.29 22.10 -2.59
N GLU A 209 2.53 22.68 -3.78
CA GLU A 209 2.69 21.91 -5.02
C GLU A 209 3.88 20.94 -4.98
N ASP A 210 4.96 21.31 -4.29
CA ASP A 210 6.12 20.43 -4.09
C ASP A 210 5.82 19.27 -3.12
N CYS A 211 4.72 19.34 -2.39
CA CYS A 211 4.26 18.32 -1.47
C CYS A 211 3.24 17.36 -2.09
N VAL A 212 2.79 17.62 -3.32
CA VAL A 212 1.78 16.80 -4.01
C VAL A 212 2.40 15.48 -4.42
N PHE A 213 1.72 14.38 -4.07
CA PHE A 213 2.12 13.06 -4.54
C PHE A 213 1.84 12.94 -6.05
N PRO A 214 2.81 12.44 -6.84
CA PRO A 214 2.57 12.10 -8.24
C PRO A 214 1.41 11.13 -8.41
N GLY A 215 0.85 11.08 -9.61
CA GLY A 215 -0.23 10.14 -9.94
C GLY A 215 0.21 8.68 -9.87
N VAL A 216 -0.74 7.79 -9.59
CA VAL A 216 -0.48 6.35 -9.64
C VAL A 216 -0.03 5.92 -11.02
N THR A 217 -0.65 6.44 -12.06
CA THR A 217 -0.30 6.17 -13.46
C THR A 217 1.04 6.78 -13.87
N THR A 218 1.42 7.94 -13.31
CA THR A 218 2.78 8.49 -13.45
C THR A 218 3.84 7.55 -12.86
N TRP A 219 3.54 6.96 -11.69
CA TRP A 219 4.42 5.98 -11.05
C TRP A 219 4.52 4.69 -11.87
N LEU A 220 3.41 4.18 -12.40
CA LEU A 220 3.40 3.02 -13.31
C LEU A 220 4.18 3.32 -14.59
N ARG A 221 4.03 4.52 -15.14
CA ARG A 221 4.76 4.99 -16.32
C ARG A 221 6.27 4.94 -16.12
N ALA A 222 6.75 5.25 -14.90
CA ALA A 222 8.16 5.19 -14.57
C ALA A 222 8.75 3.77 -14.74
N PHE A 223 8.04 2.73 -14.33
CA PHE A 223 8.46 1.34 -14.60
C PHE A 223 8.44 1.02 -16.09
N MET A 224 7.41 1.48 -16.81
CA MET A 224 7.30 1.21 -18.23
C MET A 224 8.48 1.79 -19.03
N ASP A 225 8.88 3.03 -18.74
CA ASP A 225 9.89 3.76 -19.49
C ASP A 225 11.33 3.47 -19.05
N ALA A 226 11.55 3.02 -17.83
CA ALA A 226 12.89 2.79 -17.30
C ALA A 226 13.62 1.63 -18.03
N ASP A 227 14.91 1.80 -18.28
CA ASP A 227 15.80 0.73 -18.70
C ASP A 227 16.30 -0.08 -17.48
N MET A 228 16.38 0.57 -16.31
CA MET A 228 16.77 -0.03 -15.05
C MET A 228 15.97 0.58 -13.90
N VAL A 229 15.68 -0.24 -12.89
CA VAL A 229 14.94 0.16 -11.68
C VAL A 229 15.75 -0.18 -10.43
N ILE A 230 15.80 0.74 -9.47
CA ILE A 230 16.36 0.53 -8.12
C ILE A 230 15.28 0.90 -7.11
N VAL A 231 14.90 -0.06 -6.26
CA VAL A 231 13.80 0.10 -5.30
C VAL A 231 14.16 -0.52 -3.95
N ASP A 232 13.52 -0.05 -2.88
CA ASP A 232 13.64 -0.61 -1.53
C ASP A 232 12.29 -0.96 -0.91
N SER A 233 11.24 -1.07 -1.72
CA SER A 233 9.89 -1.40 -1.26
C SER A 233 9.36 -2.66 -1.94
N PHE A 234 8.46 -3.37 -1.23
CA PHE A 234 7.79 -4.57 -1.74
C PHE A 234 7.09 -4.30 -3.08
N HIS A 235 6.22 -3.30 -3.15
CA HIS A 235 5.51 -2.99 -4.40
C HIS A 235 6.44 -2.48 -5.51
N GLY A 236 7.51 -1.77 -5.15
CA GLY A 236 8.56 -1.41 -6.11
C GLY A 236 9.17 -2.64 -6.77
N MET A 237 9.50 -3.68 -5.98
CA MET A 237 10.01 -4.96 -6.49
C MET A 237 8.94 -5.68 -7.35
N VAL A 238 7.71 -5.77 -6.86
CA VAL A 238 6.61 -6.43 -7.59
C VAL A 238 6.39 -5.81 -8.96
N PHE A 239 6.30 -4.47 -9.04
CA PHE A 239 6.13 -3.79 -10.32
C PHE A 239 7.36 -3.87 -11.22
N SER A 240 8.57 -3.97 -10.66
CA SER A 240 9.77 -4.27 -11.45
C SER A 240 9.63 -5.63 -12.15
N ILE A 241 9.13 -6.65 -11.46
CA ILE A 241 8.87 -7.98 -12.05
C ILE A 241 7.78 -7.90 -13.12
N ILE A 242 6.64 -7.25 -12.83
CA ILE A 242 5.52 -7.12 -13.77
C ILE A 242 5.96 -6.44 -15.07
N PHE A 243 6.81 -5.40 -14.97
CA PHE A 243 7.31 -4.67 -16.14
C PHE A 243 8.59 -5.25 -16.73
N ASN A 244 9.12 -6.38 -16.22
CA ASN A 244 10.36 -7.04 -16.66
C ASN A 244 11.59 -6.11 -16.57
N LYS A 245 11.85 -5.53 -15.40
CA LYS A 245 12.97 -4.60 -15.16
C LYS A 245 14.02 -5.21 -14.24
#